data_6d6d0bcc02023b541a8f9a2d77fed936
#
_entry.id   6d6d0bcc02023b541a8f9a2d77fed936
#
_cell.length_a   1.000
_cell.length_b   1.000
_cell.length_c   1.000
_cell.angle_alpha   90.00
_cell.angle_beta   90.00
_cell.angle_gamma   90.00
#
_symmetry.space_group_name_H-M   'P 1'
#
loop_
_entity.id
_entity.type
_entity.pdbx_description
1 polymer ?
#
loop_
_entity_poly.entity_id
_entity_poly.type
_entity_poly.pdbx_seq_one_letter_code
_entity_poly.pdbx_strand_id
1 'polypeptide(L)'
;MDAERSVARIDVADLLWLAALAADAEAELFRRNPDGSGRYAGRLLGRALCQGAALHYVNEHNGVKDFDVWSFYAQYDGWPFPARWRGTRDFGPSKFGRYPGDPPRYSGRRVDLLGRSLPVAPGADPADAIRHYLAAGRTTSAKALAAKAVVLIDPQNRVGEVVWPAGSHLSR
;
A
#
# COMPACT_ATOMS: atom_id res chain seq x y z
N MET A 1 24.06 -1.12 5.17
CA MET A 1 22.85 -0.32 4.88
C MET A 1 23.12 0.52 3.66
N ASP A 2 22.21 0.49 2.73
CA ASP A 2 22.29 1.35 1.55
C ASP A 2 22.20 2.83 2.01
N ALA A 3 23.29 3.58 1.81
CA ALA A 3 23.40 4.98 2.27
C ALA A 3 22.34 5.92 1.66
N GLU A 4 21.63 5.46 0.64
CA GLU A 4 20.59 6.23 -0.05
C GLU A 4 19.20 6.05 0.58
N ARG A 5 19.04 5.06 1.48
CA ARG A 5 17.79 4.83 2.20
C ARG A 5 17.68 5.79 3.38
N SER A 6 16.49 6.33 3.57
CA SER A 6 16.19 7.14 4.76
C SER A 6 15.89 6.25 5.95
N VAL A 7 16.54 6.51 7.08
CA VAL A 7 16.26 5.84 8.36
C VAL A 7 15.28 6.61 9.23
N ALA A 8 14.69 7.69 8.71
CA ALA A 8 13.68 8.45 9.42
C ALA A 8 12.47 7.54 9.75
N ARG A 9 11.93 7.69 10.95
CA ARG A 9 10.80 6.90 11.41
C ARG A 9 9.53 7.26 10.63
N ILE A 10 8.78 6.24 10.24
CA ILE A 10 7.44 6.42 9.66
C ILE A 10 6.45 6.55 10.83
N ASP A 11 5.69 7.62 10.86
CA ASP A 11 4.66 7.86 11.86
C ASP A 11 3.24 7.79 11.27
N VAL A 12 2.23 7.95 12.13
CA VAL A 12 0.83 7.86 11.71
C VAL A 12 0.47 8.94 10.68
N ALA A 13 1.04 10.13 10.79
CA ALA A 13 0.78 11.21 9.83
C ALA A 13 1.30 10.83 8.44
N ASP A 14 2.43 10.16 8.35
CA ASP A 14 2.97 9.65 7.09
C ASP A 14 2.05 8.59 6.47
N LEU A 15 1.54 7.66 7.29
CA LEU A 15 0.61 6.63 6.82
C LEU A 15 -0.70 7.23 6.31
N LEU A 16 -1.25 8.23 7.00
CA LEU A 16 -2.45 8.95 6.57
C LEU A 16 -2.21 9.71 5.26
N TRP A 17 -1.03 10.30 5.10
CA TRP A 17 -0.66 10.99 3.86
C TRP A 17 -0.56 10.02 2.68
N LEU A 18 0.04 8.85 2.88
CA LEU A 18 0.10 7.79 1.85
C LEU A 18 -1.30 7.32 1.45
N ALA A 19 -2.21 7.18 2.41
CA ALA A 19 -3.60 6.84 2.13
C ALA A 19 -4.31 7.92 1.30
N ALA A 20 -4.06 9.19 1.60
CA ALA A 20 -4.61 10.32 0.85
C ALA A 20 -4.10 10.36 -0.60
N LEU A 21 -2.81 10.12 -0.82
CA LEU A 21 -2.22 10.03 -2.16
C LEU A 21 -2.84 8.88 -2.97
N ALA A 22 -3.05 7.73 -2.33
CA ALA A 22 -3.68 6.58 -2.97
C ALA A 22 -5.15 6.83 -3.31
N ALA A 23 -5.89 7.48 -2.43
CA ALA A 23 -7.29 7.85 -2.67
C ALA A 23 -7.43 8.85 -3.83
N ASP A 24 -6.54 9.83 -3.91
CA ASP A 24 -6.50 10.80 -5.02
C ASP A 24 -6.24 10.10 -6.37
N ALA A 25 -5.26 9.22 -6.40
CA ALA A 25 -4.94 8.44 -7.60
C ALA A 25 -6.09 7.50 -8.01
N GLU A 26 -6.79 6.92 -7.05
CA GLU A 26 -7.97 6.09 -7.32
C GLU A 26 -9.10 6.90 -7.95
N ALA A 27 -9.41 8.06 -7.40
CA ALA A 27 -10.44 8.96 -7.95
C ALA A 27 -10.13 9.33 -9.40
N GLU A 28 -8.88 9.63 -9.71
CA GLU A 28 -8.43 9.92 -11.08
C GLU A 28 -8.57 8.70 -11.99
N LEU A 29 -8.15 7.53 -11.54
CA LEU A 29 -8.25 6.28 -12.29
C LEU A 29 -9.71 5.94 -12.62
N PHE A 30 -10.60 6.06 -11.64
CA PHE A 30 -12.03 5.74 -11.83
C PHE A 30 -12.71 6.72 -12.76
N ARG A 31 -12.37 8.01 -12.67
CA ARG A 31 -12.89 9.03 -13.57
C ARG A 31 -12.47 8.80 -15.03
N ARG A 32 -11.23 8.34 -15.24
CA ARG A 32 -10.71 8.04 -16.58
C ARG A 32 -11.24 6.74 -17.17
N ASN A 33 -11.63 5.79 -16.33
CA ASN A 33 -12.05 4.45 -16.72
C ASN A 33 -13.37 4.04 -16.04
N PRO A 34 -14.48 4.78 -16.30
CA PRO A 34 -15.73 4.55 -15.56
C PRO A 34 -16.31 3.15 -15.79
N ASP A 35 -16.14 2.58 -16.99
CA ASP A 35 -16.67 1.26 -17.37
C ASP A 35 -15.70 0.10 -17.06
N GLY A 36 -14.47 0.41 -16.68
CA GLY A 36 -13.45 -0.55 -16.25
C GLY A 36 -13.23 -0.47 -14.76
N SER A 37 -12.11 0.13 -14.35
CA SER A 37 -11.72 0.29 -12.94
C SER A 37 -12.79 1.01 -12.09
N GLY A 38 -13.54 1.94 -12.70
CA GLY A 38 -14.59 2.70 -12.02
C GLY A 38 -15.76 1.85 -11.51
N ARG A 39 -15.94 0.63 -12.04
CA ARG A 39 -16.92 -0.34 -11.51
C ARG A 39 -16.60 -0.79 -10.08
N TYR A 40 -15.37 -0.59 -9.64
CA TYR A 40 -14.93 -0.91 -8.29
C TYR A 40 -15.19 0.21 -7.27
N ALA A 41 -15.81 1.32 -7.67
CA ALA A 41 -16.23 2.36 -6.74
C ALA A 41 -17.12 1.76 -5.63
N GLY A 42 -16.81 2.09 -4.38
CA GLY A 42 -17.52 1.54 -3.22
C GLY A 42 -17.11 0.12 -2.81
N ARG A 43 -16.15 -0.50 -3.47
CA ARG A 43 -15.72 -1.87 -3.18
C ARG A 43 -14.34 -1.97 -2.49
N LEU A 44 -13.78 -0.86 -2.08
CA LEU A 44 -12.52 -0.86 -1.34
C LEU A 44 -12.68 -1.59 -0.01
N LEU A 45 -11.80 -2.57 0.24
CA LEU A 45 -11.65 -3.23 1.53
C LEU A 45 -10.71 -2.44 2.44
N GLY A 46 -9.55 -2.09 1.91
CA GLY A 46 -8.54 -1.33 2.62
C GLY A 46 -7.32 -1.06 1.75
N ARG A 47 -6.41 -0.23 2.29
CA ARG A 47 -5.11 0.05 1.69
C ARG A 47 -4.01 -0.32 2.67
N ALA A 48 -2.88 -0.72 2.15
CA ALA A 48 -1.75 -1.11 2.97
C ALA A 48 -0.43 -0.56 2.42
N LEU A 49 0.45 -0.17 3.33
CA LEU A 49 1.86 0.02 3.05
C LEU A 49 2.51 -1.35 3.02
N CYS A 50 3.32 -1.62 2.01
CA CYS A 50 3.93 -2.92 1.76
C CYS A 50 5.44 -2.81 1.55
N GLN A 51 6.08 -3.97 1.37
CA GLN A 51 7.49 -4.11 0.99
C GLN A 51 8.47 -3.46 1.99
N GLY A 52 9.55 -2.85 1.49
CA GLY A 52 10.64 -2.34 2.32
C GLY A 52 10.24 -1.25 3.29
N ALA A 53 9.36 -0.34 2.90
CA ALA A 53 8.87 0.71 3.80
C ALA A 53 8.00 0.16 4.92
N ALA A 54 7.15 -0.83 4.65
CA ALA A 54 6.38 -1.51 5.68
C ALA A 54 7.30 -2.26 6.66
N LEU A 55 8.33 -2.90 6.15
CA LEU A 55 9.34 -3.55 6.99
C LEU A 55 10.05 -2.54 7.89
N HIS A 56 10.40 -1.36 7.34
CA HIS A 56 11.00 -0.27 8.12
C HIS A 56 10.04 0.25 9.21
N TYR A 57 8.75 0.36 8.91
CA TYR A 57 7.75 0.73 9.92
C TYR A 57 7.75 -0.24 11.11
N VAL A 58 7.94 -1.53 10.84
CA VAL A 58 7.93 -2.58 11.88
C VAL A 58 9.27 -2.64 12.64
N ASN A 59 10.40 -2.59 11.94
CA ASN A 59 11.72 -2.85 12.54
C ASN A 59 12.61 -1.63 12.73
N GLU A 60 12.29 -0.50 12.11
CA GLU A 60 13.05 0.75 12.14
C GLU A 60 14.50 0.66 11.61
N HIS A 61 14.86 -0.44 10.95
CA HIS A 61 16.24 -0.70 10.50
C HIS A 61 16.40 -0.81 8.98
N ASN A 62 15.32 -1.16 8.27
CA ASN A 62 15.40 -1.43 6.83
C ASN A 62 15.69 -0.17 6.01
N GLY A 63 15.27 0.99 6.48
CA GLY A 63 15.31 2.24 5.74
C GLY A 63 14.25 2.31 4.63
N VAL A 64 13.96 3.53 4.18
CA VAL A 64 12.96 3.83 3.14
C VAL A 64 13.67 4.29 1.89
N LYS A 65 13.50 3.56 0.80
CA LYS A 65 13.87 3.98 -0.55
C LYS A 65 12.68 4.65 -1.25
N ASP A 66 11.57 3.95 -1.30
CA ASP A 66 10.29 4.33 -1.86
C ASP A 66 9.15 3.75 -1.00
N PHE A 67 7.93 4.11 -1.32
CA PHE A 67 6.75 3.59 -0.64
C PHE A 67 5.92 2.80 -1.64
N ASP A 68 5.59 1.55 -1.31
CA ASP A 68 4.67 0.70 -2.07
C ASP A 68 3.33 0.66 -1.36
N VAL A 69 2.31 1.21 -1.99
CA VAL A 69 0.94 1.26 -1.45
C VAL A 69 0.02 0.42 -2.31
N TRP A 70 -0.64 -0.54 -1.69
CA TRP A 70 -1.61 -1.42 -2.31
C TRP A 70 -3.02 -1.10 -1.86
N SER A 71 -3.95 -0.99 -2.81
CA SER A 71 -5.38 -0.92 -2.56
C SER A 71 -6.01 -2.27 -2.87
N PHE A 72 -6.79 -2.81 -1.94
CA PHE A 72 -7.46 -4.10 -2.07
C PHE A 72 -8.97 -3.91 -2.13
N TYR A 73 -9.60 -4.59 -3.07
CA TYR A 73 -11.04 -4.48 -3.34
C TYR A 73 -11.73 -5.82 -3.19
N ALA A 74 -13.01 -5.79 -2.82
CA ALA A 74 -13.88 -6.95 -2.98
C ALA A 74 -14.13 -7.21 -4.46
N GLN A 75 -13.82 -8.42 -4.93
CA GLN A 75 -13.91 -8.77 -6.34
C GLN A 75 -15.34 -8.63 -6.86
N TYR A 76 -15.47 -8.02 -8.02
CA TYR A 76 -16.71 -8.00 -8.78
C TYR A 76 -16.80 -9.32 -9.55
N ASP A 77 -17.96 -9.99 -9.51
CA ASP A 77 -18.13 -11.29 -10.14
C ASP A 77 -17.76 -11.26 -11.63
N GLY A 78 -16.85 -12.16 -12.03
CA GLY A 78 -16.34 -12.26 -13.38
C GLY A 78 -15.41 -11.14 -13.86
N TRP A 79 -15.11 -10.16 -12.99
CA TRP A 79 -14.29 -9.01 -13.34
C TRP A 79 -13.21 -8.73 -12.32
N PRO A 80 -12.04 -9.38 -12.39
CA PRO A 80 -10.90 -9.00 -11.56
C PRO A 80 -10.54 -7.54 -11.77
N PHE A 81 -10.07 -6.88 -10.73
CA PHE A 81 -9.64 -5.47 -10.83
C PHE A 81 -8.59 -5.32 -11.95
N PRO A 82 -8.85 -4.51 -12.97
CA PRO A 82 -8.08 -4.55 -14.22
C PRO A 82 -6.74 -3.82 -14.16
N ALA A 83 -6.50 -3.00 -13.15
CA ALA A 83 -5.33 -2.12 -13.08
C ALA A 83 -4.48 -2.44 -11.84
N ARG A 84 -3.60 -3.45 -11.95
CA ARG A 84 -2.63 -3.75 -10.90
C ARG A 84 -1.73 -2.55 -10.63
N TRP A 85 -1.14 -1.97 -11.66
CA TRP A 85 -0.32 -0.77 -11.61
C TRP A 85 -1.19 0.46 -11.83
N ARG A 86 -1.08 1.45 -10.96
CA ARG A 86 -1.85 2.70 -11.02
C ARG A 86 -1.00 3.93 -11.27
N GLY A 87 0.31 3.78 -11.30
CA GLY A 87 1.24 4.86 -11.46
C GLY A 87 1.96 5.22 -10.18
N THR A 88 2.52 6.41 -10.17
CA THR A 88 3.34 6.94 -9.07
C THR A 88 2.81 8.28 -8.61
N ARG A 89 3.15 8.62 -7.37
CA ARG A 89 3.00 9.96 -6.80
C ARG A 89 4.30 10.37 -6.14
N ASP A 90 4.49 11.66 -5.99
CA ASP A 90 5.55 12.24 -5.18
C ASP A 90 5.05 12.37 -3.74
N PHE A 91 5.78 11.81 -2.79
CA PHE A 91 5.46 11.99 -1.37
C PHE A 91 5.50 13.47 -0.97
N GLY A 92 6.32 14.25 -1.66
CA GLY A 92 6.59 15.63 -1.35
C GLY A 92 7.76 15.80 -0.38
N PRO A 93 8.18 17.07 -0.14
CA PRO A 93 9.27 17.36 0.78
C PRO A 93 8.96 16.84 2.19
N SER A 94 9.90 16.09 2.76
CA SER A 94 9.70 15.46 4.08
C SER A 94 11.03 15.08 4.72
N LYS A 95 10.96 14.57 5.95
CA LYS A 95 12.11 14.00 6.66
C LYS A 95 12.78 12.83 5.93
N PHE A 96 12.09 12.19 4.97
CA PHE A 96 12.67 11.09 4.19
C PHE A 96 13.58 11.59 3.05
N GLY A 97 13.52 12.87 2.72
CA GLY A 97 14.28 13.44 1.60
C GLY A 97 13.90 12.83 0.26
N ARG A 98 14.87 12.82 -0.67
CA ARG A 98 14.75 12.24 -2.00
C ARG A 98 15.65 11.01 -2.13
N TYR A 99 15.24 10.09 -3.01
CA TYR A 99 16.16 9.05 -3.49
C TYR A 99 16.94 9.60 -4.70
N PRO A 100 18.28 9.56 -4.69
CA PRO A 100 19.08 10.16 -5.78
C PRO A 100 18.82 9.56 -7.16
N GLY A 101 18.39 8.29 -7.22
CA GLY A 101 18.04 7.61 -8.47
C GLY A 101 16.70 8.01 -9.06
N ASP A 102 15.86 8.73 -8.33
CA ASP A 102 14.55 9.17 -8.83
C ASP A 102 14.68 10.38 -9.75
N PRO A 103 13.74 10.56 -10.69
CA PRO A 103 13.74 11.73 -11.57
C PRO A 103 13.76 13.05 -10.79
N PRO A 104 14.45 14.09 -11.32
CA PRO A 104 14.56 15.40 -10.62
C PRO A 104 13.23 16.10 -10.32
N ARG A 105 12.14 15.72 -11.02
CA ARG A 105 10.81 16.26 -10.77
C ARG A 105 10.21 15.88 -9.42
N TYR A 106 10.72 14.82 -8.78
CA TYR A 106 10.27 14.43 -7.44
C TYR A 106 10.91 15.31 -6.38
N SER A 107 10.11 15.88 -5.50
CA SER A 107 10.58 16.65 -4.34
C SER A 107 10.76 15.79 -3.09
N GLY A 108 10.17 14.60 -3.07
CA GLY A 108 10.29 13.62 -2.00
C GLY A 108 10.47 12.20 -2.52
N ARG A 109 10.20 11.22 -1.69
CA ARG A 109 10.28 9.80 -2.06
C ARG A 109 9.16 9.44 -3.02
N ARG A 110 9.45 8.54 -3.94
CA ARG A 110 8.46 7.98 -4.86
C ARG A 110 7.47 7.11 -4.09
N VAL A 111 6.19 7.24 -4.44
CA VAL A 111 5.11 6.39 -3.96
C VAL A 111 4.56 5.60 -5.15
N ASP A 112 4.78 4.30 -5.14
CA ASP A 112 4.25 3.39 -6.14
C ASP A 112 2.87 2.89 -5.70
N LEU A 113 1.90 3.03 -6.59
CA LEU A 113 0.49 2.72 -6.31
C LEU A 113 0.05 1.50 -7.10
N LEU A 114 -0.42 0.50 -6.37
CA LEU A 114 -0.87 -0.76 -6.93
C LEU A 114 -2.26 -1.11 -6.39
N GLY A 115 -2.91 -2.06 -7.02
CA GLY A 115 -4.22 -2.50 -6.57
C GLY A 115 -4.58 -3.87 -7.13
N ARG A 116 -5.45 -4.55 -6.41
CA ARG A 116 -6.06 -5.79 -6.86
C ARG A 116 -7.35 -6.08 -6.13
N SER A 117 -8.17 -6.94 -6.73
CA SER A 117 -9.36 -7.49 -6.08
C SER A 117 -9.03 -8.81 -5.40
N LEU A 118 -9.76 -9.09 -4.32
CA LEU A 118 -9.71 -10.34 -3.56
C LEU A 118 -11.07 -11.04 -3.65
N PRO A 119 -11.11 -12.38 -3.65
CA PRO A 119 -12.36 -13.13 -3.78
C PRO A 119 -13.14 -13.16 -2.46
N VAL A 120 -13.56 -12.01 -1.99
CA VAL A 120 -14.35 -11.82 -0.77
C VAL A 120 -15.52 -10.88 -1.03
N ALA A 121 -16.53 -10.91 -0.17
CA ALA A 121 -17.68 -10.02 -0.26
C ALA A 121 -17.30 -8.57 0.12
N PRO A 122 -18.03 -7.57 -0.40
CA PRO A 122 -17.95 -6.21 0.09
C PRO A 122 -18.20 -6.17 1.61
N GLY A 123 -17.43 -5.35 2.32
CA GLY A 123 -17.51 -5.24 3.77
C GLY A 123 -16.77 -6.33 4.55
N ALA A 124 -16.08 -7.26 3.88
CA ALA A 124 -15.17 -8.18 4.56
C ALA A 124 -14.10 -7.43 5.34
N ASP A 125 -13.65 -8.00 6.46
CA ASP A 125 -12.58 -7.40 7.25
C ASP A 125 -11.29 -7.30 6.43
N PRO A 126 -10.70 -6.10 6.26
CA PRO A 126 -9.55 -5.93 5.39
C PRO A 126 -8.32 -6.71 5.85
N ALA A 127 -8.05 -6.76 7.15
CA ALA A 127 -6.90 -7.49 7.68
C ALA A 127 -7.04 -8.99 7.43
N ASP A 128 -8.20 -9.56 7.69
CA ASP A 128 -8.46 -10.98 7.48
C ASP A 128 -8.39 -11.35 5.99
N ALA A 129 -8.98 -10.54 5.13
CA ALA A 129 -8.95 -10.76 3.69
C ALA A 129 -7.51 -10.73 3.13
N ILE A 130 -6.73 -9.75 3.55
CA ILE A 130 -5.32 -9.62 3.13
C ILE A 130 -4.49 -10.77 3.68
N ARG A 131 -4.62 -11.12 4.97
CA ARG A 131 -3.89 -12.26 5.56
C ARG A 131 -4.19 -13.55 4.83
N HIS A 132 -5.46 -13.81 4.51
CA HIS A 132 -5.84 -15.00 3.77
C HIS A 132 -5.19 -15.05 2.38
N TYR A 133 -5.21 -13.93 1.68
CA TYR A 133 -4.58 -13.79 0.38
C TYR A 133 -3.06 -14.04 0.43
N LEU A 134 -2.38 -13.47 1.41
CA LEU A 134 -0.93 -13.65 1.59
C LEU A 134 -0.57 -15.08 1.99
N ALA A 135 -1.31 -15.66 2.94
CA ALA A 135 -1.08 -17.03 3.41
C ALA A 135 -1.30 -18.06 2.31
N ALA A 136 -2.27 -17.86 1.44
CA ALA A 136 -2.53 -18.76 0.31
C ALA A 136 -1.38 -18.76 -0.71
N GLY A 137 -0.68 -17.65 -0.89
CA GLY A 137 0.51 -17.56 -1.73
C GLY A 137 0.31 -17.97 -3.19
N ARG A 138 -0.89 -17.80 -3.74
CA ARG A 138 -1.27 -18.31 -5.07
C ARG A 138 -0.78 -17.47 -6.23
N THR A 139 -0.32 -16.25 -5.96
CA THR A 139 0.15 -15.33 -6.99
C THR A 139 1.57 -14.87 -6.69
N THR A 140 2.27 -14.40 -7.72
CA THR A 140 3.59 -13.77 -7.56
C THR A 140 3.51 -12.58 -6.62
N SER A 141 2.45 -11.78 -6.71
CA SER A 141 2.25 -10.63 -5.82
C SER A 141 2.06 -11.05 -4.36
N ALA A 142 1.25 -12.07 -4.09
CA ALA A 142 1.06 -12.59 -2.73
C ALA A 142 2.39 -13.05 -2.12
N LYS A 143 3.17 -13.79 -2.87
CA LYS A 143 4.50 -14.27 -2.44
C LYS A 143 5.46 -13.12 -2.17
N ALA A 144 5.49 -12.12 -3.05
CA ALA A 144 6.36 -10.96 -2.89
C ALA A 144 5.98 -10.11 -1.67
N LEU A 145 4.69 -9.88 -1.46
CA LEU A 145 4.19 -9.12 -0.29
C LEU A 145 4.43 -9.87 1.02
N ALA A 146 4.22 -11.18 1.03
CA ALA A 146 4.41 -12.02 2.21
C ALA A 146 5.89 -12.17 2.62
N ALA A 147 6.83 -11.86 1.73
CA ALA A 147 8.27 -11.91 2.03
C ALA A 147 8.73 -10.80 2.99
N LYS A 148 7.95 -9.74 3.14
CA LYS A 148 8.26 -8.60 4.01
C LYS A 148 7.09 -8.31 4.95
N ALA A 149 6.74 -7.04 5.14
CA ALA A 149 5.64 -6.65 6.03
C ALA A 149 4.49 -5.99 5.25
N VAL A 150 3.31 -6.00 5.84
CA VAL A 150 2.11 -5.32 5.34
C VAL A 150 1.43 -4.63 6.51
N VAL A 151 1.20 -3.33 6.37
CA VAL A 151 0.65 -2.46 7.42
C VAL A 151 -0.56 -1.70 6.86
N LEU A 152 -1.71 -1.77 7.54
CA LEU A 152 -2.90 -1.03 7.11
C LEU A 152 -2.69 0.48 7.24
N ILE A 153 -3.14 1.21 6.23
CA ILE A 153 -3.19 2.68 6.20
C ILE A 153 -4.61 3.21 5.95
N ASP A 154 -5.53 2.34 5.59
CA ASP A 154 -6.96 2.60 5.39
C ASP A 154 -7.72 1.30 5.68
N PRO A 155 -8.80 1.29 6.44
CA PRO A 155 -9.55 2.43 6.98
C PRO A 155 -8.81 3.18 8.10
N GLN A 156 -9.19 4.45 8.29
CA GLN A 156 -8.49 5.38 9.20
C GLN A 156 -8.44 4.88 10.65
N ASN A 157 -9.48 4.21 11.13
CA ASN A 157 -9.54 3.69 12.50
C ASN A 157 -8.62 2.46 12.71
N ARG A 158 -7.99 1.97 11.66
CA ARG A 158 -7.08 0.81 11.70
C ARG A 158 -5.67 1.12 11.20
N VAL A 159 -5.35 2.38 11.03
CA VAL A 159 -4.02 2.83 10.59
C VAL A 159 -2.93 2.34 11.54
N GLY A 160 -1.88 1.75 10.98
CA GLY A 160 -0.75 1.21 11.74
C GLY A 160 -0.91 -0.24 12.18
N GLU A 161 -2.05 -0.88 11.92
CA GLU A 161 -2.22 -2.30 12.21
C GLU A 161 -1.32 -3.15 11.31
N VAL A 162 -0.45 -3.94 11.92
CA VAL A 162 0.42 -4.87 11.19
C VAL A 162 -0.38 -6.11 10.80
N VAL A 163 -0.68 -6.22 9.53
CA VAL A 163 -1.44 -7.35 8.98
C VAL A 163 -0.53 -8.55 8.77
N TRP A 164 0.69 -8.30 8.37
CA TRP A 164 1.66 -9.34 8.06
C TRP A 164 3.07 -8.94 8.51
N PRO A 165 3.85 -9.81 9.14
CA PRO A 165 3.47 -11.19 9.51
C PRO A 165 2.33 -11.24 10.53
N ALA A 166 1.54 -12.33 10.49
CA ALA A 166 0.45 -12.53 11.45
C ALA A 166 1.01 -12.63 12.88
N GLY A 167 0.30 -12.02 13.85
CA GLY A 167 0.71 -12.02 15.26
C GLY A 167 1.82 -11.03 15.60
N SER A 168 2.26 -10.18 14.67
CA SER A 168 3.21 -9.11 14.95
C SER A 168 2.52 -7.99 15.71
N HIS A 169 3.02 -7.73 16.91
CA HIS A 169 2.63 -6.58 17.73
C HIS A 169 3.80 -5.63 17.83
N LEU A 170 3.58 -4.37 17.53
CA LEU A 170 4.54 -3.33 17.82
C LEU A 170 4.52 -3.11 19.34
N SER A 171 5.59 -3.48 20.02
CA SER A 171 5.85 -3.02 21.38
C SER A 171 6.18 -1.55 21.30
N ARG A 172 5.23 -0.70 21.66
CA ARG A 172 5.42 0.74 21.81
C ARG A 172 5.61 1.09 23.27
#